data_cdc93db0db69cbf3f49a1b80f0fcef8c
#
_entry.id   cdc93db0db69cbf3f49a1b80f0fcef8c
#
_cell.length_a   1.000
_cell.length_b   1.000
_cell.length_c   1.000
_cell.angle_alpha   90.00
_cell.angle_beta   90.00
_cell.angle_gamma   90.00
#
_symmetry.space_group_name_H-M   'P 1'
#
loop_
_entity.id
_entity.type
_entity.pdbx_description
1 polymer ?
#
loop_
_entity_poly.entity_id
_entity_poly.type
_entity_poly.pdbx_seq_one_letter_code
_entity_poly.pdbx_strand_id
1 'polypeptide(L)'
;MVDSTRDLTIREMQEGEEFAAWLADRTTTEAGGALEEHHLVLTDEIGEWIGGLRYLRRGGVVQVVDIGVVAEERGQGHALRLLQALEERARDGGGHLIEFWTDQLALEPLLSALGWRKVFSRRDYIAGTTWYLLEKRLAPISR
;
A
#
# COMPACT_ATOMS: atom_id res chain seq x y z
N MET A 1 15.88 -43.15 13.73
CA MET A 1 16.04 -42.22 14.84
C MET A 1 16.15 -40.77 14.32
N VAL A 2 15.42 -39.90 14.91
CA VAL A 2 15.44 -38.51 14.49
C VAL A 2 16.45 -37.73 15.32
N ASP A 3 17.31 -37.01 14.65
CA ASP A 3 18.24 -36.12 15.32
C ASP A 3 17.48 -34.83 15.67
N SER A 4 17.24 -34.62 16.95
CA SER A 4 16.51 -33.47 17.45
C SER A 4 17.44 -32.30 17.84
N THR A 5 18.73 -32.42 17.61
CA THR A 5 19.70 -31.43 18.06
C THR A 5 20.32 -30.64 16.94
N ARG A 6 19.53 -30.24 15.98
CA ARG A 6 20.01 -29.38 14.91
C ARG A 6 20.40 -28.04 15.46
N ASP A 7 21.55 -27.55 15.06
CA ASP A 7 21.96 -26.19 15.32
C ASP A 7 21.32 -25.31 14.24
N LEU A 8 20.24 -24.65 14.62
CA LEU A 8 19.53 -23.73 13.71
C LEU A 8 19.89 -22.31 14.08
N THR A 9 20.09 -21.50 13.09
CA THR A 9 20.45 -20.08 13.27
C THR A 9 19.47 -19.18 12.53
N ILE A 10 19.08 -18.11 13.18
CA ILE A 10 18.25 -17.06 12.55
C ILE A 10 19.16 -15.89 12.27
N ARG A 11 19.12 -15.42 11.04
CA ARG A 11 19.88 -14.24 10.65
C ARG A 11 19.06 -13.39 9.69
N GLU A 12 19.37 -12.11 9.67
CA GLU A 12 18.72 -11.20 8.73
C GLU A 12 19.41 -11.31 7.37
N MET A 13 18.61 -11.39 6.31
CA MET A 13 19.14 -11.43 4.95
C MET A 13 19.35 -10.01 4.44
N GLN A 14 20.44 -9.82 3.71
CA GLN A 14 20.62 -8.61 2.91
C GLN A 14 19.63 -8.65 1.75
N GLU A 15 19.36 -7.51 1.16
CA GLU A 15 18.40 -7.44 0.05
C GLU A 15 18.64 -8.54 -0.97
N GLY A 16 17.59 -9.31 -1.25
CA GLY A 16 17.66 -10.38 -2.22
C GLY A 16 16.29 -10.84 -2.63
N GLU A 17 16.00 -10.69 -3.92
CA GLU A 17 14.74 -11.15 -4.48
C GLU A 17 14.59 -12.67 -4.36
N GLU A 18 15.71 -13.37 -4.34
CA GLU A 18 15.73 -14.83 -4.29
C GLU A 18 15.05 -15.38 -3.04
N PHE A 19 15.32 -14.80 -1.87
CA PHE A 19 14.72 -15.28 -0.65
C PHE A 19 13.22 -14.97 -0.61
N ALA A 20 12.80 -13.81 -1.11
CA ALA A 20 11.39 -13.46 -1.16
C ALA A 20 10.61 -14.45 -2.02
N ALA A 21 11.16 -14.81 -3.17
CA ALA A 21 10.55 -15.80 -4.06
C ALA A 21 10.51 -17.18 -3.41
N TRP A 22 11.61 -17.58 -2.77
CA TRP A 22 11.67 -18.83 -2.04
C TRP A 22 10.61 -18.90 -0.94
N LEU A 23 10.46 -17.81 -0.19
CA LEU A 23 9.48 -17.73 0.89
C LEU A 23 8.05 -17.75 0.35
N ALA A 24 7.80 -17.04 -0.75
CA ALA A 24 6.47 -16.97 -1.34
C ALA A 24 5.94 -18.36 -1.72
N ASP A 25 6.82 -19.24 -2.19
CA ASP A 25 6.44 -20.62 -2.54
C ASP A 25 6.10 -21.48 -1.32
N ARG A 26 6.45 -21.03 -0.13
CA ARG A 26 6.34 -21.81 1.09
C ARG A 26 5.46 -21.18 2.16
N THR A 27 4.75 -20.11 1.81
CA THR A 27 3.82 -19.52 2.77
C THR A 27 2.68 -20.50 3.03
N THR A 28 2.24 -20.52 4.28
CA THR A 28 1.15 -21.39 4.69
C THR A 28 -0.22 -20.82 4.33
N THR A 29 -0.27 -19.58 3.91
CA THR A 29 -1.50 -18.93 3.51
C THR A 29 -1.80 -19.25 2.05
N GLU A 30 -2.88 -19.96 1.80
CA GLU A 30 -3.29 -20.29 0.45
C GLU A 30 -4.00 -19.13 -0.24
N ALA A 31 -4.65 -18.28 0.55
CA ALA A 31 -5.37 -17.15 0.00
C ALA A 31 -4.40 -16.00 -0.30
N GLY A 32 -4.64 -15.32 -1.40
CA GLY A 32 -4.00 -14.07 -1.69
C GLY A 32 -2.74 -14.12 -2.54
N GLY A 33 -2.06 -15.24 -2.59
CA GLY A 33 -0.84 -15.35 -3.38
C GLY A 33 0.29 -14.49 -2.86
N ALA A 34 1.23 -14.14 -3.73
CA ALA A 34 2.41 -13.37 -3.37
C ALA A 34 2.05 -11.90 -3.16
N LEU A 35 2.78 -11.26 -2.24
CA LEU A 35 2.71 -9.82 -2.03
C LEU A 35 3.44 -9.12 -3.17
N GLU A 36 2.75 -8.20 -3.84
CA GLU A 36 3.32 -7.42 -4.93
C GLU A 36 3.52 -5.98 -4.49
N GLU A 37 4.63 -5.39 -4.89
CA GLU A 37 4.92 -3.99 -4.64
C GLU A 37 4.92 -3.23 -5.96
N HIS A 38 4.23 -2.09 -5.98
CA HIS A 38 4.08 -1.28 -7.18
C HIS A 38 4.28 0.19 -6.88
N HIS A 39 4.64 0.95 -7.90
CA HIS A 39 4.83 2.38 -7.81
C HIS A 39 4.03 3.09 -8.90
N LEU A 40 3.40 4.21 -8.54
CA LEU A 40 2.79 5.11 -9.51
C LEU A 40 3.55 6.43 -9.44
N VAL A 41 3.85 7.00 -10.57
CA VAL A 41 4.60 8.25 -10.67
C VAL A 41 3.78 9.27 -11.44
N LEU A 42 3.69 10.48 -10.91
CA LEU A 42 3.08 11.61 -11.59
C LEU A 42 4.20 12.47 -12.17
N THR A 43 4.17 12.68 -13.47
CA THR A 43 5.19 13.46 -14.16
C THR A 43 4.58 14.67 -14.86
N ASP A 44 5.41 15.69 -15.13
CA ASP A 44 5.00 16.85 -15.92
C ASP A 44 5.26 16.60 -17.42
N GLU A 45 5.09 17.64 -18.24
CA GLU A 45 5.18 17.55 -19.70
C GLU A 45 6.58 17.17 -20.17
N ILE A 46 7.61 17.48 -19.38
CA ILE A 46 9.00 17.16 -19.75
C ILE A 46 9.50 15.90 -19.07
N GLY A 47 8.62 15.21 -18.33
CA GLY A 47 8.95 13.94 -17.68
C GLY A 47 9.56 14.07 -16.29
N GLU A 48 9.56 15.25 -15.69
CA GLU A 48 10.03 15.40 -14.31
C GLU A 48 9.01 14.84 -13.34
N TRP A 49 9.50 14.24 -12.26
CA TRP A 49 8.65 13.65 -11.23
C TRP A 49 8.04 14.74 -10.36
N ILE A 50 6.72 14.81 -10.36
CA ILE A 50 5.95 15.74 -9.53
C ILE A 50 5.53 15.07 -8.22
N GLY A 51 5.24 13.80 -8.26
CA GLY A 51 4.85 13.05 -7.09
C GLY A 51 4.73 11.57 -7.42
N GLY A 52 4.33 10.81 -6.41
CA GLY A 52 4.15 9.38 -6.60
C GLY A 52 3.61 8.70 -5.38
N LEU A 53 3.29 7.44 -5.53
CA LEU A 53 2.92 6.59 -4.41
C LEU A 53 3.46 5.18 -4.61
N ARG A 54 3.66 4.51 -3.49
CA ARG A 54 4.03 3.11 -3.43
C ARG A 54 2.90 2.34 -2.78
N TYR A 55 2.52 1.23 -3.36
CA TYR A 55 1.46 0.40 -2.79
C TYR A 55 1.82 -1.07 -2.85
N LEU A 56 1.24 -1.81 -1.92
CA LEU A 56 1.35 -3.26 -1.86
C LEU A 56 0.00 -3.85 -2.24
N ARG A 57 0.05 -5.01 -2.88
CA ARG A 57 -1.17 -5.68 -3.31
C ARG A 57 -1.09 -7.17 -3.02
N ARG A 58 -2.16 -7.70 -2.44
CA ARG A 58 -2.31 -9.15 -2.23
C ARG A 58 -3.78 -9.48 -2.03
N GLY A 59 -4.26 -10.47 -2.78
CA GLY A 59 -5.59 -11.03 -2.57
C GLY A 59 -6.73 -10.04 -2.71
N GLY A 60 -6.62 -9.06 -3.61
CA GLY A 60 -7.64 -8.06 -3.81
C GLY A 60 -7.59 -6.89 -2.84
N VAL A 61 -6.63 -6.88 -1.92
CA VAL A 61 -6.41 -5.76 -1.01
C VAL A 61 -5.21 -4.96 -1.50
N VAL A 62 -5.36 -3.65 -1.57
CA VAL A 62 -4.33 -2.71 -1.99
C VAL A 62 -4.02 -1.80 -0.81
N GLN A 63 -2.75 -1.72 -0.41
CA GLN A 63 -2.32 -0.91 0.72
C GLN A 63 -1.37 0.18 0.26
N VAL A 64 -1.75 1.44 0.48
CA VAL A 64 -0.87 2.57 0.19
C VAL A 64 0.17 2.64 1.31
N VAL A 65 1.44 2.58 0.93
CA VAL A 65 2.55 2.63 1.89
C VAL A 65 3.09 4.06 2.02
N ASP A 66 3.38 4.68 0.88
CA ASP A 66 3.89 6.05 0.85
C ASP A 66 3.20 6.83 -0.26
N ILE A 67 3.01 8.12 -0.04
CA ILE A 67 2.53 9.04 -1.06
C ILE A 67 3.21 10.38 -0.83
N GLY A 68 3.68 10.99 -1.90
CA GLY A 68 4.38 12.27 -1.79
C GLY A 68 4.24 13.11 -3.03
N VAL A 69 4.34 14.42 -2.83
CA VAL A 69 4.28 15.42 -3.90
C VAL A 69 5.38 16.44 -3.60
N VAL A 70 6.08 16.91 -4.62
CA VAL A 70 7.11 17.93 -4.44
C VAL A 70 6.52 19.19 -3.81
N ALA A 71 7.31 19.87 -2.99
CA ALA A 71 6.81 20.98 -2.17
C ALA A 71 6.15 22.08 -3.01
N GLU A 72 6.72 22.39 -4.16
CA GLU A 72 6.24 23.46 -5.04
C GLU A 72 4.86 23.17 -5.65
N GLU A 73 4.47 21.90 -5.68
CA GLU A 73 3.24 21.45 -6.32
C GLU A 73 2.17 21.03 -5.33
N ARG A 74 2.41 21.23 -4.04
CA ARG A 74 1.43 20.86 -3.02
C ARG A 74 0.22 21.78 -3.05
N GLY A 75 -0.92 21.25 -2.61
CA GLY A 75 -2.16 22.02 -2.59
C GLY A 75 -2.87 22.10 -3.92
N GLN A 76 -2.43 21.36 -4.92
CA GLN A 76 -3.02 21.36 -6.26
C GLN A 76 -3.80 20.08 -6.59
N GLY A 77 -4.04 19.25 -5.60
CA GLY A 77 -4.83 18.03 -5.78
C GLY A 77 -4.07 16.84 -6.36
N HIS A 78 -2.76 16.89 -6.39
CA HIS A 78 -1.96 15.79 -6.97
C HIS A 78 -2.04 14.51 -6.16
N ALA A 79 -2.04 14.59 -4.83
CA ALA A 79 -2.18 13.42 -3.99
C ALA A 79 -3.51 12.71 -4.25
N LEU A 80 -4.57 13.50 -4.38
CA LEU A 80 -5.90 12.97 -4.68
C LEU A 80 -5.93 12.31 -6.06
N ARG A 81 -5.28 12.93 -7.04
CA ARG A 81 -5.16 12.37 -8.39
C ARG A 81 -4.44 11.02 -8.37
N LEU A 82 -3.37 10.90 -7.57
CA LEU A 82 -2.64 9.65 -7.42
C LEU A 82 -3.52 8.56 -6.79
N LEU A 83 -4.29 8.91 -5.76
CA LEU A 83 -5.19 7.95 -5.12
C LEU A 83 -6.32 7.51 -6.06
N GLN A 84 -6.82 8.42 -6.90
CA GLN A 84 -7.83 8.08 -7.90
C GLN A 84 -7.26 7.15 -8.97
N ALA A 85 -6.03 7.39 -9.41
CA ALA A 85 -5.36 6.51 -10.36
C ALA A 85 -5.14 5.12 -9.77
N LEU A 86 -4.78 5.06 -8.49
CA LEU A 86 -4.64 3.81 -7.77
C LEU A 86 -5.97 3.04 -7.73
N GLU A 87 -7.05 3.74 -7.45
CA GLU A 87 -8.38 3.12 -7.39
C GLU A 87 -8.75 2.47 -8.72
N GLU A 88 -8.48 3.13 -9.84
CA GLU A 88 -8.74 2.57 -11.16
C GLU A 88 -7.94 1.29 -11.39
N ARG A 89 -6.66 1.32 -11.03
CA ARG A 89 -5.80 0.14 -11.17
C ARG A 89 -6.25 -1.00 -10.26
N ALA A 90 -6.68 -0.67 -9.05
CA ALA A 90 -7.18 -1.66 -8.11
C ALA A 90 -8.43 -2.34 -8.68
N ARG A 91 -9.36 -1.57 -9.22
CA ARG A 91 -10.57 -2.12 -9.84
C ARG A 91 -10.25 -3.01 -11.03
N ASP A 92 -9.39 -2.53 -11.92
CA ASP A 92 -9.01 -3.28 -13.12
C ASP A 92 -8.36 -4.62 -12.77
N GLY A 93 -7.67 -4.67 -11.65
CA GLY A 93 -7.02 -5.88 -11.19
C GLY A 93 -7.86 -6.76 -10.26
N GLY A 94 -9.15 -6.48 -10.12
CA GLY A 94 -10.04 -7.27 -9.27
C GLY A 94 -9.94 -6.93 -7.79
N GLY A 95 -9.37 -5.79 -7.45
CA GLY A 95 -9.28 -5.35 -6.06
C GLY A 95 -10.64 -4.98 -5.49
N HIS A 96 -10.83 -5.25 -4.20
CA HIS A 96 -12.09 -4.95 -3.53
C HIS A 96 -11.94 -4.00 -2.34
N LEU A 97 -10.71 -3.71 -1.93
CA LEU A 97 -10.45 -2.87 -0.76
C LEU A 97 -9.14 -2.11 -0.95
N ILE A 98 -9.16 -0.82 -0.66
CA ILE A 98 -7.95 -0.01 -0.56
C ILE A 98 -7.79 0.45 0.88
N GLU A 99 -6.59 0.29 1.43
CA GLU A 99 -6.24 0.75 2.76
C GLU A 99 -5.14 1.79 2.69
N PHE A 100 -5.25 2.82 3.51
CA PHE A 100 -4.28 3.90 3.56
C PHE A 100 -4.05 4.30 5.02
N TRP A 101 -2.85 3.98 5.54
CA TRP A 101 -2.43 4.44 6.85
C TRP A 101 -1.72 5.78 6.72
N THR A 102 -2.14 6.76 7.50
CA THR A 102 -1.55 8.10 7.44
C THR A 102 -1.58 8.76 8.82
N ASP A 103 -0.58 9.59 9.11
CA ASP A 103 -0.60 10.47 10.26
C ASP A 103 -1.16 11.85 9.92
N GLN A 104 -1.56 12.06 8.66
CA GLN A 104 -2.05 13.33 8.13
C GLN A 104 -3.54 13.24 7.82
N LEU A 105 -4.36 13.99 8.54
CA LEU A 105 -5.81 14.01 8.30
C LEU A 105 -6.27 15.14 7.39
N ALA A 106 -5.34 15.92 6.82
CA ALA A 106 -5.71 17.04 5.98
C ALA A 106 -6.56 16.65 4.76
N LEU A 107 -6.33 15.45 4.23
CA LEU A 107 -7.08 14.96 3.08
C LEU A 107 -8.38 14.25 3.44
N GLU A 108 -8.61 13.97 4.73
CA GLU A 108 -9.78 13.18 5.13
C GLU A 108 -11.11 13.75 4.63
N PRO A 109 -11.39 15.07 4.73
CA PRO A 109 -12.68 15.59 4.24
C PRO A 109 -12.88 15.36 2.75
N LEU A 110 -11.81 15.49 1.94
CA LEU A 110 -11.90 15.26 0.51
C LEU A 110 -12.10 13.80 0.21
N LEU A 111 -11.36 12.93 0.90
CA LEU A 111 -11.45 11.49 0.70
C LEU A 111 -12.82 10.98 1.15
N SER A 112 -13.34 11.50 2.26
CA SER A 112 -14.67 11.13 2.75
C SER A 112 -15.74 11.41 1.70
N ALA A 113 -15.65 12.54 1.02
CA ALA A 113 -16.58 12.88 -0.04
C ALA A 113 -16.49 11.92 -1.24
N LEU A 114 -15.37 11.22 -1.39
CA LEU A 114 -15.14 10.26 -2.46
C LEU A 114 -15.37 8.81 -2.04
N GLY A 115 -15.95 8.59 -0.87
CA GLY A 115 -16.32 7.26 -0.40
C GLY A 115 -15.29 6.58 0.50
N TRP A 116 -14.25 7.29 0.90
CA TRP A 116 -13.31 6.76 1.89
C TRP A 116 -13.87 6.92 3.30
N ARG A 117 -13.47 6.02 4.20
CA ARG A 117 -13.86 6.08 5.61
C ARG A 117 -12.65 5.93 6.50
N LYS A 118 -12.62 6.71 7.59
CA LYS A 118 -11.68 6.48 8.66
C LYS A 118 -12.25 5.38 9.56
N VAL A 119 -11.59 4.24 9.64
CA VAL A 119 -12.09 3.08 10.35
C VAL A 119 -11.34 2.79 11.63
N PHE A 120 -10.17 3.38 11.81
CA PHE A 120 -9.35 3.09 12.98
C PHE A 120 -8.35 4.20 13.23
N SER A 121 -7.97 4.40 14.50
CA SER A 121 -6.83 5.25 14.86
C SER A 121 -5.95 4.50 15.85
N ARG A 122 -4.65 4.71 15.75
CA ARG A 122 -3.68 4.08 16.63
C ARG A 122 -2.75 5.12 17.20
N ARG A 123 -2.72 5.23 18.53
CA ARG A 123 -1.81 6.11 19.24
C ARG A 123 -0.44 5.47 19.34
N ASP A 124 0.57 6.31 19.52
CA ASP A 124 1.95 5.86 19.74
C ASP A 124 2.36 4.81 18.72
N TYR A 125 2.09 5.09 17.46
CA TYR A 125 2.40 4.17 16.38
C TYR A 125 3.73 4.58 15.73
N ILE A 126 3.82 4.61 14.42
CA ILE A 126 5.06 4.94 13.72
C ILE A 126 5.57 6.31 14.17
N ALA A 127 6.85 6.37 14.55
CA ALA A 127 7.50 7.58 15.07
C ALA A 127 6.82 8.15 16.31
N GLY A 128 6.09 7.34 17.06
CA GLY A 128 5.43 7.79 18.30
C GLY A 128 4.22 8.69 18.08
N THR A 129 3.73 8.81 16.86
CA THR A 129 2.60 9.67 16.55
C THR A 129 1.32 8.85 16.35
N THR A 130 0.19 9.52 16.32
CA THR A 130 -1.09 8.87 16.06
C THR A 130 -1.27 8.70 14.56
N TRP A 131 -1.65 7.49 14.16
CA TRP A 131 -1.93 7.16 12.77
C TRP A 131 -3.37 6.74 12.62
N TYR A 132 -3.89 6.92 11.42
CA TYR A 132 -5.29 6.65 11.09
C TYR A 132 -5.36 5.73 9.90
N LEU A 133 -6.26 4.76 9.97
CA LEU A 133 -6.54 3.89 8.83
C LEU A 133 -7.76 4.41 8.09
N LEU A 134 -7.56 4.78 6.84
CA LEU A 134 -8.62 5.12 5.91
C LEU A 134 -8.81 3.95 4.97
N GLU A 135 -10.04 3.64 4.64
CA GLU A 135 -10.30 2.58 3.68
C GLU A 135 -11.35 3.00 2.67
N LYS A 136 -11.27 2.41 1.49
CA LYS A 136 -12.32 2.52 0.49
C LYS A 136 -12.63 1.13 -0.04
N ARG A 137 -13.89 0.72 0.06
CA ARG A 137 -14.35 -0.52 -0.54
C ARG A 137 -14.74 -0.26 -1.97
N LEU A 138 -14.30 -1.15 -2.86
CA LEU A 138 -14.57 -1.02 -4.28
C LEU A 138 -15.72 -1.92 -4.65
N ALA A 139 -16.69 -1.37 -5.36
CA ALA A 139 -17.79 -2.17 -5.86
C ALA A 139 -17.29 -3.12 -6.93
N PRO A 140 -17.82 -4.35 -7.00
CA PRO A 140 -17.51 -5.25 -8.10
C PRO A 140 -17.89 -4.61 -9.43
N ILE A 141 -17.10 -4.91 -10.47
CA ILE A 141 -17.43 -4.44 -11.80
C ILE A 141 -18.74 -5.11 -12.24
N SER A 142 -19.72 -4.29 -12.59
CA SER A 142 -20.98 -4.79 -13.14
C SER A 142 -20.77 -5.35 -14.53
N ARG A 143 -21.34 -6.50 -14.78
CA ARG A 143 -21.29 -7.14 -16.10
C ARG A 143 -22.65 -7.17 -16.72
#